data_328b6cf231a0a7fc13691cd70e523e62
#
_entry.id   328b6cf231a0a7fc13691cd70e523e62
#
_cell.length_a   1.000
_cell.length_b   1.000
_cell.length_c   1.000
_cell.angle_alpha   90.00
_cell.angle_beta   90.00
_cell.angle_gamma   90.00
#
_symmetry.space_group_name_H-M   'P 1'
#
loop_
_entity.id
_entity.type
_entity.pdbx_description
1 polymer ?
#
loop_
_entity_poly.entity_id
_entity_poly.type
_entity_poly.pdbx_seq_one_letter_code
_entity_poly.pdbx_strand_id
1 'polypeptide(L)'
;MSGGIPVCKPVWDEFVDDKERLFSEAQRIKAELLHKTIEETLHLTASDFEGKERTTVIRQRVNQNVFRSMILYNYEERCAITGINIPELLVAGHIIPWADSTPQQKLSPENGICLSALYDKAFDIGLFTISPDDYSIHLSSALREYGTQEYFDKQFGGISGKQITLPTEHKPNRDFLAYHRDHVFVGV
;
A
#
# COMPACT_ATOMS: atom_id res chain seq x y z
N MET A 1 14.16 28.51 26.60
CA MET A 1 14.84 28.88 25.33
C MET A 1 14.71 27.68 24.41
N SER A 2 13.70 27.67 23.56
CA SER A 2 13.44 26.60 22.59
C SER A 2 14.24 26.91 21.31
N GLY A 3 15.39 26.23 21.17
CA GLY A 3 16.15 26.28 19.94
C GLY A 3 15.48 25.49 18.84
N GLY A 4 14.60 26.14 18.07
CA GLY A 4 14.10 25.58 16.83
C GLY A 4 15.25 25.43 15.84
N ILE A 5 15.36 24.26 15.21
CA ILE A 5 16.28 24.02 14.09
C ILE A 5 15.92 25.05 13.01
N PRO A 6 16.86 25.86 12.50
CA PRO A 6 16.55 26.80 11.43
C PRO A 6 16.17 26.01 10.17
N VAL A 7 14.89 25.98 9.84
CA VAL A 7 14.41 25.47 8.56
C VAL A 7 15.01 26.38 7.50
N CYS A 8 15.72 25.81 6.53
CA CYS A 8 16.32 26.57 5.45
C CYS A 8 15.21 27.29 4.67
N LYS A 9 15.08 28.60 4.85
CA LYS A 9 14.01 29.42 4.28
C LYS A 9 13.80 29.19 2.77
N PRO A 10 14.87 29.01 1.96
CA PRO A 10 14.71 28.70 0.55
C PRO A 10 13.96 27.40 0.25
N VAL A 11 14.16 26.36 1.07
CA VAL A 11 13.46 25.07 0.90
C VAL A 11 11.98 25.22 1.28
N TRP A 12 11.68 25.98 2.33
CA TRP A 12 10.31 26.25 2.72
C TRP A 12 9.56 27.05 1.64
N ASP A 13 10.20 28.11 1.14
CA ASP A 13 9.60 28.99 0.12
C ASP A 13 9.35 28.25 -1.21
N GLU A 14 10.10 27.20 -1.50
CA GLU A 14 9.93 26.36 -2.69
C GLU A 14 8.72 25.42 -2.61
N PHE A 15 8.35 24.95 -1.42
CA PHE A 15 7.35 23.89 -1.23
C PHE A 15 6.12 24.29 -0.45
N VAL A 16 6.07 25.52 0.09
CA VAL A 16 4.98 25.96 0.99
C VAL A 16 3.60 25.89 0.33
N ASP A 17 3.53 26.12 -0.96
CA ASP A 17 2.30 26.13 -1.75
C ASP A 17 2.05 24.85 -2.55
N ASP A 18 3.00 23.90 -2.53
CA ASP A 18 2.92 22.63 -3.27
C ASP A 18 3.26 21.44 -2.37
N LYS A 19 2.26 21.04 -1.58
CA LYS A 19 2.41 19.92 -0.63
C LYS A 19 2.61 18.57 -1.33
N GLU A 20 2.03 18.37 -2.51
CA GLU A 20 2.20 17.14 -3.28
C GLU A 20 3.64 17.00 -3.77
N ARG A 21 4.20 18.10 -4.28
CA ARG A 21 5.59 18.14 -4.71
C ARG A 21 6.54 17.95 -3.52
N LEU A 22 6.27 18.59 -2.37
CA LEU A 22 7.04 18.39 -1.13
C LEU A 22 7.03 16.92 -0.71
N PHE A 23 5.83 16.30 -0.68
CA PHE A 23 5.69 14.89 -0.32
C PHE A 23 6.43 13.98 -1.29
N SER A 24 6.25 14.18 -2.59
CA SER A 24 6.91 13.42 -3.64
C SER A 24 8.44 13.52 -3.55
N GLU A 25 8.96 14.73 -3.34
CA GLU A 25 10.41 14.97 -3.22
C GLU A 25 10.97 14.39 -1.92
N ALA A 26 10.26 14.50 -0.81
CA ALA A 26 10.65 13.88 0.46
C ALA A 26 10.69 12.34 0.34
N GLN A 27 9.75 11.73 -0.37
CA GLN A 27 9.75 10.29 -0.63
C GLN A 27 10.91 9.89 -1.56
N ARG A 28 11.21 10.70 -2.58
CA ARG A 28 12.37 10.48 -3.45
C ARG A 28 13.68 10.50 -2.67
N ILE A 29 13.89 11.52 -1.84
CA ILE A 29 15.09 11.64 -1.00
C ILE A 29 15.18 10.48 -0.01
N LYS A 30 14.06 10.11 0.62
CA LYS A 30 14.00 8.95 1.53
C LYS A 30 14.36 7.66 0.80
N ALA A 31 13.84 7.46 -0.42
CA ALA A 31 14.15 6.31 -1.25
C ALA A 31 15.63 6.26 -1.63
N GLU A 32 16.24 7.39 -1.99
CA GLU A 32 17.67 7.48 -2.31
C GLU A 32 18.55 7.19 -1.10
N LEU A 33 18.21 7.72 0.08
CA LEU A 33 18.91 7.45 1.32
C LEU A 33 18.80 5.96 1.72
N LEU A 34 17.60 5.39 1.59
CA LEU A 34 17.38 3.97 1.85
C LEU A 34 18.15 3.08 0.85
N HIS A 35 18.21 3.49 -0.42
CA HIS A 35 18.99 2.81 -1.45
C HIS A 35 20.49 2.78 -1.09
N LYS A 36 21.05 3.92 -0.66
CA LYS A 36 22.44 3.97 -0.19
C LYS A 36 22.67 3.05 1.00
N THR A 37 21.78 3.08 1.99
CA THR A 37 21.89 2.22 3.20
C THR A 37 21.79 0.74 2.83
N ILE A 38 20.92 0.39 1.87
CA ILE A 38 20.78 -0.98 1.37
C ILE A 38 22.03 -1.40 0.59
N GLU A 39 22.56 -0.53 -0.26
CA GLU A 39 23.82 -0.81 -0.99
C GLU A 39 25.00 -1.01 -0.03
N GLU A 40 25.15 -0.17 0.97
CA GLU A 40 26.17 -0.30 2.01
C GLU A 40 26.00 -1.60 2.80
N THR A 41 24.77 -1.97 3.15
CA THR A 41 24.48 -3.22 3.89
C THR A 41 24.72 -4.45 3.03
N LEU A 42 24.38 -4.39 1.73
CA LEU A 42 24.60 -5.50 0.79
C LEU A 42 26.07 -5.67 0.41
N HIS A 43 26.87 -4.60 0.46
CA HIS A 43 28.33 -4.72 0.29
C HIS A 43 28.97 -5.59 1.38
N LEU A 44 28.36 -5.69 2.54
CA LEU A 44 28.83 -6.52 3.66
C LEU A 44 28.44 -8.02 3.51
N THR A 45 27.53 -8.37 2.63
CA THR A 45 26.99 -9.75 2.52
C THR A 45 27.00 -10.36 1.12
N ALA A 46 27.54 -9.68 0.10
CA ALA A 46 27.25 -10.02 -1.30
C ALA A 46 28.44 -10.58 -2.09
N SER A 47 28.69 -11.87 -1.93
CA SER A 47 29.44 -12.67 -2.93
C SER A 47 28.55 -13.41 -3.95
N ASP A 48 27.21 -13.34 -3.86
CA ASP A 48 26.34 -14.33 -4.50
C ASP A 48 25.38 -13.85 -5.61
N PHE A 49 25.43 -12.58 -6.04
CA PHE A 49 24.55 -12.10 -7.13
C PHE A 49 25.27 -11.29 -8.19
N GLU A 50 25.03 -11.59 -9.47
CA GLU A 50 25.56 -10.82 -10.61
C GLU A 50 24.89 -9.44 -10.74
N GLY A 51 25.66 -8.41 -11.13
CA GLY A 51 25.34 -6.99 -10.97
C GLY A 51 24.00 -6.46 -11.51
N LYS A 52 23.43 -7.05 -12.60
CA LYS A 52 22.14 -6.59 -13.17
C LYS A 52 20.94 -7.07 -12.38
N GLU A 53 20.93 -8.30 -11.92
CA GLU A 53 19.86 -8.88 -11.10
C GLU A 53 19.78 -8.20 -9.74
N ARG A 54 20.92 -7.92 -9.13
CA ARG A 54 21.05 -7.19 -7.88
C ARG A 54 20.42 -5.80 -7.95
N THR A 55 20.74 -5.03 -8.98
CA THR A 55 20.19 -3.68 -9.17
C THR A 55 18.66 -3.72 -9.31
N THR A 56 18.13 -4.71 -10.02
CA THR A 56 16.69 -4.88 -10.20
C THR A 56 15.98 -5.21 -8.87
N VAL A 57 16.52 -6.13 -8.09
CA VAL A 57 15.98 -6.52 -6.78
C VAL A 57 16.02 -5.35 -5.79
N ILE A 58 17.10 -4.58 -5.78
CA ILE A 58 17.23 -3.40 -4.92
C ILE A 58 16.18 -2.34 -5.31
N ARG A 59 16.05 -2.01 -6.59
CA ARG A 59 15.04 -1.06 -7.07
C ARG A 59 13.63 -1.50 -6.71
N GLN A 60 13.32 -2.78 -6.85
CA GLN A 60 12.02 -3.32 -6.51
C GLN A 60 11.73 -3.16 -5.01
N ARG A 61 12.68 -3.50 -4.14
CA ARG A 61 12.53 -3.33 -2.68
C ARG A 61 12.38 -1.87 -2.26
N VAL A 62 13.16 -0.97 -2.87
CA VAL A 62 13.03 0.48 -2.62
C VAL A 62 11.65 0.95 -3.01
N ASN A 63 11.17 0.59 -4.20
CA ASN A 63 9.83 0.95 -4.68
C ASN A 63 8.73 0.40 -3.77
N GLN A 64 8.84 -0.84 -3.30
CA GLN A 64 7.89 -1.42 -2.34
C GLN A 64 7.89 -0.67 -1.00
N ASN A 65 9.07 -0.28 -0.49
CA ASN A 65 9.16 0.50 0.75
C ASN A 65 8.58 1.91 0.59
N VAL A 66 8.83 2.57 -0.54
CA VAL A 66 8.25 3.88 -0.87
C VAL A 66 6.73 3.77 -0.95
N PHE A 67 6.22 2.83 -1.72
CA PHE A 67 4.78 2.57 -1.85
C PHE A 67 4.14 2.29 -0.48
N ARG A 68 4.74 1.39 0.33
CA ARG A 68 4.26 1.12 1.68
C ARG A 68 4.17 2.38 2.53
N SER A 69 5.22 3.20 2.53
CA SER A 69 5.23 4.44 3.32
C SER A 69 4.15 5.41 2.88
N MET A 70 3.92 5.55 1.57
CA MET A 70 2.85 6.40 1.03
C MET A 70 1.47 5.91 1.46
N ILE A 71 1.21 4.60 1.33
CA ILE A 71 -0.10 4.05 1.69
C ILE A 71 -0.36 4.15 3.19
N LEU A 72 0.61 3.80 4.04
CA LEU A 72 0.42 3.94 5.48
C LEU A 72 0.15 5.40 5.87
N TYR A 73 0.90 6.34 5.31
CA TYR A 73 0.68 7.77 5.55
C TYR A 73 -0.72 8.20 5.10
N ASN A 74 -1.13 7.82 3.88
CA ASN A 74 -2.43 8.18 3.30
C ASN A 74 -3.62 7.69 4.15
N TYR A 75 -3.47 6.53 4.81
CA TYR A 75 -4.48 5.92 5.68
C TYR A 75 -4.25 6.20 7.18
N GLU A 76 -3.38 7.15 7.54
CA GLU A 76 -3.08 7.51 8.94
C GLU A 76 -2.66 6.27 9.77
N GLU A 77 -1.90 5.36 9.14
CA GLU A 77 -1.47 4.09 9.74
C GLU A 77 -2.62 3.25 10.30
N ARG A 78 -3.77 3.22 9.60
CA ARG A 78 -4.95 2.46 9.98
C ARG A 78 -5.43 1.55 8.86
N CYS A 79 -5.84 0.34 9.24
CA CYS A 79 -6.49 -0.57 8.30
C CYS A 79 -7.84 0.02 7.84
N ALA A 80 -8.06 0.09 6.53
CA ALA A 80 -9.27 0.62 5.91
C ALA A 80 -10.56 -0.15 6.30
N ILE A 81 -10.44 -1.40 6.75
CA ILE A 81 -11.58 -2.26 7.12
C ILE A 81 -11.80 -2.29 8.63
N THR A 82 -10.75 -2.49 9.41
CA THR A 82 -10.85 -2.75 10.86
C THR A 82 -10.48 -1.55 11.73
N GLY A 83 -9.79 -0.54 11.16
CA GLY A 83 -9.24 0.58 11.92
C GLY A 83 -8.05 0.23 12.82
N ILE A 84 -7.56 -1.04 12.80
CA ILE A 84 -6.36 -1.40 13.58
C ILE A 84 -5.17 -0.54 13.15
N ASN A 85 -4.36 -0.12 14.12
CA ASN A 85 -3.22 0.79 13.93
C ASN A 85 -1.91 0.23 14.48
N ILE A 86 -1.70 -1.08 14.34
CA ILE A 86 -0.44 -1.74 14.69
C ILE A 86 0.40 -1.85 13.42
N PRO A 87 1.49 -1.05 13.26
CA PRO A 87 2.22 -0.94 11.99
C PRO A 87 2.77 -2.27 11.46
N GLU A 88 3.14 -3.19 12.38
CA GLU A 88 3.67 -4.51 12.03
C GLU A 88 2.61 -5.44 11.43
N LEU A 89 1.33 -5.17 11.69
CA LEU A 89 0.20 -5.93 11.14
C LEU A 89 -0.44 -5.26 9.92
N LEU A 90 0.01 -4.05 9.56
CA LEU A 90 -0.50 -3.35 8.39
C LEU A 90 0.31 -3.69 7.13
N VAL A 91 -0.40 -3.82 6.04
CA VAL A 91 0.15 -4.07 4.71
C VAL A 91 -0.38 -2.99 3.74
N ALA A 92 0.49 -2.54 2.85
CA ALA A 92 0.11 -1.73 1.70
C ALA A 92 -0.22 -2.67 0.53
N GLY A 93 -1.49 -3.07 0.42
CA GLY A 93 -1.98 -3.93 -0.65
C GLY A 93 -2.12 -3.17 -1.96
N HIS A 94 -1.70 -3.78 -3.08
CA HIS A 94 -1.98 -3.25 -4.41
C HIS A 94 -3.37 -3.68 -4.87
N ILE A 95 -4.11 -2.76 -5.50
CA ILE A 95 -5.42 -3.05 -6.10
C ILE A 95 -5.23 -3.82 -7.40
N ILE A 96 -4.48 -3.27 -8.35
CA ILE A 96 -3.99 -4.03 -9.50
C ILE A 96 -2.73 -4.76 -9.02
N PRO A 97 -2.66 -6.10 -9.13
CA PRO A 97 -1.49 -6.85 -8.70
C PRO A 97 -0.19 -6.29 -9.25
N TRP A 98 0.89 -6.40 -8.47
CA TRP A 98 2.21 -5.88 -8.89
C TRP A 98 2.65 -6.39 -10.26
N ALA A 99 2.36 -7.66 -10.57
CA ALA A 99 2.74 -8.28 -11.84
C ALA A 99 2.04 -7.61 -13.04
N ASP A 100 0.80 -7.18 -12.86
CA ASP A 100 -0.06 -6.63 -13.91
C ASP A 100 0.01 -5.09 -13.99
N SER A 101 0.63 -4.47 -12.99
CA SER A 101 0.76 -3.02 -12.90
C SER A 101 1.84 -2.46 -13.80
N THR A 102 1.56 -1.34 -14.46
CA THR A 102 2.58 -0.52 -15.13
C THR A 102 3.54 0.09 -14.10
N PRO A 103 4.74 0.56 -14.53
CA PRO A 103 5.67 1.23 -13.62
C PRO A 103 5.06 2.40 -12.84
N GLN A 104 4.16 3.16 -13.45
CA GLN A 104 3.45 4.28 -12.83
C GLN A 104 2.45 3.79 -11.78
N GLN A 105 1.65 2.76 -12.11
CA GLN A 105 0.67 2.18 -11.21
C GLN A 105 1.31 1.54 -9.97
N LYS A 106 2.51 0.97 -10.12
CA LYS A 106 3.27 0.36 -9.00
C LYS A 106 3.59 1.34 -7.87
N LEU A 107 3.68 2.62 -8.17
CA LEU A 107 4.00 3.68 -7.21
C LEU A 107 2.84 4.66 -6.99
N SER A 108 1.71 4.44 -7.64
CA SER A 108 0.52 5.28 -7.45
C SER A 108 -0.14 5.00 -6.10
N PRO A 109 -0.33 6.00 -5.23
CA PRO A 109 -1.08 5.82 -4.01
C PRO A 109 -2.55 5.46 -4.25
N GLU A 110 -3.12 5.80 -5.41
CA GLU A 110 -4.47 5.40 -5.81
C GLU A 110 -4.59 3.91 -6.17
N ASN A 111 -3.45 3.22 -6.36
CA ASN A 111 -3.39 1.77 -6.57
C ASN A 111 -3.15 1.01 -5.25
N GLY A 112 -3.37 1.64 -4.12
CA GLY A 112 -3.07 1.04 -2.83
C GLY A 112 -4.16 1.20 -1.79
N ILE A 113 -4.24 0.20 -0.91
CA ILE A 113 -5.13 0.19 0.26
C ILE A 113 -4.34 -0.27 1.48
N CYS A 114 -4.49 0.42 2.61
CA CYS A 114 -3.91 -0.02 3.88
C CYS A 114 -4.83 -1.09 4.51
N LEU A 115 -4.37 -2.30 4.59
CA LEU A 115 -5.11 -3.43 5.13
C LEU A 115 -4.34 -4.12 6.27
N SER A 116 -5.04 -4.80 7.17
CA SER A 116 -4.36 -5.77 8.05
C SER A 116 -3.97 -7.01 7.25
N ALA A 117 -2.93 -7.72 7.69
CA ALA A 117 -2.34 -8.85 6.98
C ALA A 117 -3.37 -9.93 6.56
N LEU A 118 -4.40 -10.18 7.38
CA LEU A 118 -5.47 -11.12 7.03
C LEU A 118 -6.28 -10.63 5.82
N TYR A 119 -6.71 -9.36 5.87
CA TYR A 119 -7.53 -8.79 4.80
C TYR A 119 -6.73 -8.49 3.55
N ASP A 120 -5.47 -8.09 3.68
CA ASP A 120 -4.57 -7.95 2.54
C ASP A 120 -4.44 -9.29 1.79
N LYS A 121 -4.15 -10.37 2.51
CA LYS A 121 -4.05 -11.68 1.88
C LYS A 121 -5.36 -12.15 1.26
N ALA A 122 -6.50 -11.92 1.92
CA ALA A 122 -7.80 -12.29 1.40
C ALA A 122 -8.18 -11.47 0.13
N PHE A 123 -7.81 -10.18 0.09
CA PHE A 123 -7.99 -9.31 -1.08
C PHE A 123 -7.09 -9.77 -2.23
N ASP A 124 -5.80 -9.94 -1.98
CA ASP A 124 -4.79 -10.36 -2.97
C ASP A 124 -5.15 -11.67 -3.71
N ILE A 125 -5.83 -12.61 -3.03
CA ILE A 125 -6.29 -13.86 -3.64
C ILE A 125 -7.76 -13.85 -4.05
N GLY A 126 -8.40 -12.69 -4.05
CA GLY A 126 -9.75 -12.49 -4.58
C GLY A 126 -10.88 -13.04 -3.71
N LEU A 127 -10.67 -13.31 -2.42
CA LEU A 127 -11.75 -13.78 -1.53
C LEU A 127 -12.74 -12.67 -1.16
N PHE A 128 -12.40 -11.44 -1.39
CA PHE A 128 -13.33 -10.32 -1.45
C PHE A 128 -12.83 -9.26 -2.43
N THR A 129 -13.73 -8.40 -2.85
CA THR A 129 -13.42 -7.21 -3.63
C THR A 129 -14.09 -5.98 -3.03
N ILE A 130 -13.70 -4.81 -3.52
CA ILE A 130 -14.28 -3.52 -3.14
C ILE A 130 -14.96 -2.95 -4.37
N SER A 131 -16.23 -2.61 -4.24
CA SER A 131 -17.04 -2.03 -5.31
C SER A 131 -16.44 -0.71 -5.81
N PRO A 132 -16.27 -0.52 -7.12
CA PRO A 132 -15.86 0.76 -7.69
C PRO A 132 -16.93 1.84 -7.54
N ASP A 133 -18.20 1.48 -7.31
CA ASP A 133 -19.31 2.43 -7.29
C ASP A 133 -19.42 3.18 -5.96
N ASP A 134 -19.28 2.45 -4.85
CA ASP A 134 -19.54 2.97 -3.51
C ASP A 134 -18.49 2.56 -2.47
N TYR A 135 -17.42 1.86 -2.87
CA TYR A 135 -16.37 1.34 -1.99
C TYR A 135 -16.86 0.32 -0.95
N SER A 136 -17.99 -0.34 -1.19
CA SER A 136 -18.48 -1.42 -0.34
C SER A 136 -17.73 -2.73 -0.58
N ILE A 137 -17.67 -3.57 0.44
CA ILE A 137 -16.96 -4.86 0.43
C ILE A 137 -17.92 -5.96 -0.05
N HIS A 138 -17.51 -6.68 -1.08
CA HIS A 138 -18.22 -7.83 -1.64
C HIS A 138 -17.42 -9.11 -1.37
N LEU A 139 -17.99 -10.03 -0.61
CA LEU A 139 -17.35 -11.30 -0.26
C LEU A 139 -17.60 -12.35 -1.33
N SER A 140 -16.56 -13.13 -1.62
CA SER A 140 -16.68 -14.34 -2.44
C SER A 140 -17.46 -15.42 -1.72
N SER A 141 -18.30 -16.18 -2.45
CA SER A 141 -18.95 -17.38 -1.91
C SER A 141 -17.94 -18.44 -1.50
N ALA A 142 -16.79 -18.52 -2.15
CA ALA A 142 -15.70 -19.44 -1.82
C ALA A 142 -15.20 -19.30 -0.37
N LEU A 143 -15.32 -18.11 0.23
CA LEU A 143 -14.97 -17.92 1.66
C LEU A 143 -15.74 -18.84 2.61
N ARG A 144 -16.97 -19.24 2.24
CA ARG A 144 -17.80 -20.11 3.08
C ARG A 144 -17.37 -21.57 3.01
N GLU A 145 -16.60 -21.95 2.01
CA GLU A 145 -16.07 -23.31 1.84
C GLU A 145 -14.85 -23.57 2.73
N TYR A 146 -14.20 -22.49 3.21
CA TYR A 146 -12.97 -22.55 3.98
C TYR A 146 -13.23 -22.16 5.44
N GLY A 147 -13.19 -23.14 6.32
CA GLY A 147 -13.30 -22.91 7.76
C GLY A 147 -14.69 -23.16 8.34
N THR A 148 -14.84 -22.88 9.62
CA THR A 148 -16.13 -23.01 10.32
C THR A 148 -16.99 -21.77 10.09
N GLN A 149 -18.32 -21.93 10.18
CA GLN A 149 -19.24 -20.81 10.11
C GLN A 149 -18.94 -19.75 11.18
N GLU A 150 -18.56 -20.15 12.37
CA GLU A 150 -18.17 -19.25 13.46
C GLU A 150 -16.96 -18.39 13.09
N TYR A 151 -15.94 -18.96 12.46
CA TYR A 151 -14.77 -18.22 12.01
C TYR A 151 -15.14 -17.21 10.91
N PHE A 152 -15.95 -17.67 9.93
CA PHE A 152 -16.45 -16.80 8.86
C PHE A 152 -17.21 -15.59 9.44
N ASP A 153 -18.16 -15.84 10.33
CA ASP A 153 -18.99 -14.77 10.90
C ASP A 153 -18.16 -13.75 11.69
N LYS A 154 -17.16 -14.22 12.43
CA LYS A 154 -16.29 -13.35 13.21
C LYS A 154 -15.35 -12.51 12.35
N GLN A 155 -14.78 -13.07 11.29
CA GLN A 155 -13.73 -12.42 10.52
C GLN A 155 -14.30 -11.67 9.30
N PHE A 156 -15.28 -12.20 8.62
CA PHE A 156 -15.77 -11.69 7.35
C PHE A 156 -17.25 -11.31 7.34
N GLY A 157 -18.09 -11.99 8.10
CA GLY A 157 -19.54 -11.72 8.09
C GLY A 157 -19.89 -10.28 8.46
N GLY A 158 -19.15 -9.71 9.39
CA GLY A 158 -19.36 -8.36 9.87
C GLY A 158 -18.91 -7.24 8.92
N ILE A 159 -18.19 -7.53 7.83
CA ILE A 159 -17.68 -6.54 6.88
C ILE A 159 -18.44 -6.53 5.54
N SER A 160 -19.22 -7.56 5.26
CA SER A 160 -19.99 -7.67 4.00
C SER A 160 -20.92 -6.49 3.81
N GLY A 161 -20.86 -5.84 2.65
CA GLY A 161 -21.66 -4.69 2.29
C GLY A 161 -21.27 -3.38 3.00
N LYS A 162 -20.30 -3.39 3.91
CA LYS A 162 -19.80 -2.15 4.52
C LYS A 162 -18.82 -1.45 3.61
N GLN A 163 -18.82 -0.14 3.64
CA GLN A 163 -17.81 0.66 2.97
C GLN A 163 -16.49 0.60 3.74
N ILE A 164 -15.38 0.62 3.01
CA ILE A 164 -14.06 0.82 3.61
C ILE A 164 -13.92 2.27 4.09
N THR A 165 -13.06 2.49 5.08
CA THR A 165 -12.62 3.84 5.44
C THR A 165 -11.75 4.38 4.34
N LEU A 166 -12.16 5.48 3.73
CA LEU A 166 -11.41 6.14 2.66
C LEU A 166 -10.39 7.11 3.24
N PRO A 167 -9.21 7.22 2.61
CA PRO A 167 -8.26 8.27 2.97
C PRO A 167 -8.79 9.65 2.55
N THR A 168 -8.23 10.70 3.16
CA THR A 168 -8.58 12.09 2.82
C THR A 168 -8.11 12.47 1.42
N GLU A 169 -6.91 12.04 1.07
CA GLU A 169 -6.28 12.26 -0.24
C GLU A 169 -6.13 10.92 -0.96
N HIS A 170 -5.80 10.93 -2.24
CA HIS A 170 -5.48 9.74 -3.05
C HIS A 170 -6.38 8.53 -2.78
N LYS A 171 -7.69 8.71 -2.96
CA LYS A 171 -8.66 7.62 -2.82
C LYS A 171 -8.37 6.49 -3.82
N PRO A 172 -8.66 5.24 -3.48
CA PRO A 172 -8.58 4.12 -4.42
C PRO A 172 -9.24 4.45 -5.75
N ASN A 173 -8.50 4.28 -6.85
CA ASN A 173 -9.00 4.57 -8.18
C ASN A 173 -10.10 3.57 -8.57
N ARG A 174 -11.23 4.07 -9.06
CA ARG A 174 -12.40 3.24 -9.40
C ARG A 174 -12.11 2.26 -10.53
N ASP A 175 -11.32 2.66 -11.51
CA ASP A 175 -10.95 1.77 -12.62
C ASP A 175 -10.03 0.63 -12.13
N PHE A 176 -9.17 0.89 -11.14
CA PHE A 176 -8.33 -0.14 -10.54
C PHE A 176 -9.17 -1.11 -9.71
N LEU A 177 -10.18 -0.63 -8.98
CA LEU A 177 -11.14 -1.48 -8.27
C LEU A 177 -11.97 -2.32 -9.25
N ALA A 178 -12.40 -1.74 -10.38
CA ALA A 178 -13.06 -2.49 -11.43
C ALA A 178 -12.16 -3.59 -12.00
N TYR A 179 -10.87 -3.28 -12.25
CA TYR A 179 -9.89 -4.28 -12.66
C TYR A 179 -9.80 -5.43 -11.66
N HIS A 180 -9.68 -5.13 -10.37
CA HIS A 180 -9.61 -6.15 -9.31
C HIS A 180 -10.87 -7.03 -9.30
N ARG A 181 -12.05 -6.42 -9.39
CA ARG A 181 -13.32 -7.14 -9.48
C ARG A 181 -13.36 -8.09 -10.67
N ASP A 182 -12.88 -7.66 -11.83
CA ASP A 182 -13.05 -8.38 -13.10
C ASP A 182 -11.96 -9.44 -13.34
N HIS A 183 -10.76 -9.31 -12.70
CA HIS A 183 -9.61 -10.15 -13.00
C HIS A 183 -9.04 -10.91 -11.79
N VAL A 184 -9.28 -10.43 -10.57
CA VAL A 184 -8.72 -11.02 -9.35
C VAL A 184 -9.81 -11.67 -8.50
N PHE A 185 -10.97 -11.01 -8.37
CA PHE A 185 -12.03 -11.47 -7.51
C PHE A 185 -12.57 -12.82 -7.95
N VAL A 186 -12.59 -13.79 -7.02
CA VAL A 186 -13.20 -15.10 -7.22
C VAL A 186 -14.69 -14.96 -6.92
N GLY A 187 -15.40 -14.32 -7.85
CA GLY A 187 -16.85 -14.20 -7.82
C GLY A 187 -17.53 -15.53 -8.14
N VAL A 188 -18.78 -15.62 -7.77
CA VAL A 188 -19.66 -16.75 -8.09
C VAL A 188 -19.87 -16.90 -9.57
#